data_dfba62a74a004f01acc91fa76e9b680a
#
_entry.id   dfba62a74a004f01acc91fa76e9b680a
#
_cell.length_a   1.000
_cell.length_b   1.000
_cell.length_c   1.000
_cell.angle_alpha   90.00
_cell.angle_beta   90.00
_cell.angle_gamma   90.00
#
_symmetry.space_group_name_H-M   'P 1'
#
loop_
_entity.id
_entity.type
_entity.pdbx_description
1 polymer ?
#
loop_
_entity_poly.entity_id
_entity_poly.type
_entity_poly.pdbx_seq_one_letter_code
_entity_poly.pdbx_strand_id
1 'polypeptide(L)'
;MNRKLRIVSAFVLALAAVANAQVTKEEQSALTPDKVLTDLMDGNARFVAGKIGDPEIKKRVTNSADGQYPKAIVLSCVDSRVPVEMVFDQGIGDLFVARVAGNVEDQDQLGSMEFATKLAGAKLVFVLGHSACGAIKGACDRAELGNLTGLLTKIRPAVDAVEGFKPEQRNSANKAFVEKVVEQNVRQTMEDIRKDSQVLSEMEASGTIKIVGGIYDLHTGKITLLK
;
A
#
# COMPACT_ATOMS: atom_id res chain seq x y z
N MET A 1 -42.52 0.54 53.94
CA MET A 1 -41.50 -0.27 53.26
C MET A 1 -41.38 0.21 51.79
N ASN A 2 -40.52 1.21 51.52
CA ASN A 2 -40.42 1.86 50.25
C ASN A 2 -39.18 1.27 49.46
N ARG A 3 -39.43 0.44 48.48
CA ARG A 3 -38.38 -0.03 47.52
C ARG A 3 -38.15 1.05 46.49
N LYS A 4 -37.01 1.74 46.57
CA LYS A 4 -36.51 2.64 45.49
C LYS A 4 -35.97 1.80 44.36
N LEU A 5 -36.65 1.85 43.23
CA LEU A 5 -36.21 1.25 41.96
C LEU A 5 -35.08 2.11 41.38
N ARG A 6 -33.85 1.57 41.34
CA ARG A 6 -32.72 2.22 40.67
C ARG A 6 -32.78 1.85 39.21
N ILE A 7 -33.08 2.84 38.35
CA ILE A 7 -32.97 2.73 36.90
C ILE A 7 -31.49 2.90 36.58
N VAL A 8 -30.86 1.82 36.16
CA VAL A 8 -29.51 1.85 35.58
C VAL A 8 -29.67 2.16 34.09
N SER A 9 -29.44 3.42 33.71
CA SER A 9 -29.36 3.82 32.30
C SER A 9 -28.07 3.25 31.70
N ALA A 10 -28.21 2.22 30.88
CA ALA A 10 -27.12 1.74 30.03
C ALA A 10 -26.90 2.78 28.91
N PHE A 11 -25.81 3.51 29.00
CA PHE A 11 -25.32 4.33 27.89
C PHE A 11 -24.78 3.35 26.80
N VAL A 12 -25.60 3.09 25.80
CA VAL A 12 -25.13 2.47 24.56
C VAL A 12 -24.34 3.55 23.81
N LEU A 13 -23.01 3.48 23.90
CA LEU A 13 -22.15 4.23 22.98
C LEU A 13 -22.39 3.67 21.57
N ALA A 14 -23.21 4.36 20.79
CA ALA A 14 -23.26 4.15 19.36
C ALA A 14 -21.87 4.56 18.81
N LEU A 15 -21.05 3.58 18.41
CA LEU A 15 -19.93 3.84 17.51
C LEU A 15 -20.55 4.35 16.20
N ALA A 16 -20.63 5.68 16.08
CA ALA A 16 -20.89 6.31 14.80
C ALA A 16 -19.74 5.84 13.87
N ALA A 17 -20.10 5.17 12.78
CA ALA A 17 -19.18 4.97 11.69
C ALA A 17 -18.69 6.36 11.28
N VAL A 18 -17.42 6.68 11.58
CA VAL A 18 -16.79 7.91 11.11
C VAL A 18 -16.76 7.76 9.61
N ALA A 19 -17.67 8.43 8.91
CA ALA A 19 -17.57 8.60 7.48
C ALA A 19 -16.13 9.06 7.21
N ASN A 20 -15.44 8.45 6.25
CA ASN A 20 -14.07 8.82 5.86
C ASN A 20 -14.10 10.27 5.32
N ALA A 21 -14.14 11.26 6.20
CA ALA A 21 -14.03 12.65 5.83
C ALA A 21 -12.66 12.87 5.17
N GLN A 22 -12.62 13.70 4.15
CA GLN A 22 -11.35 14.10 3.54
C GLN A 22 -10.46 14.77 4.60
N VAL A 23 -9.21 14.35 4.68
CA VAL A 23 -8.23 14.85 5.66
C VAL A 23 -7.91 16.32 5.34
N THR A 24 -7.93 17.18 6.36
CA THR A 24 -7.46 18.56 6.28
C THR A 24 -5.94 18.63 6.47
N LYS A 25 -5.35 19.79 6.21
CA LYS A 25 -3.91 20.02 6.41
C LYS A 25 -3.50 19.84 7.86
N GLU A 26 -4.30 20.33 8.78
CA GLU A 26 -4.08 20.24 10.22
C GLU A 26 -4.14 18.79 10.69
N GLU A 27 -5.15 18.06 10.24
CA GLU A 27 -5.30 16.63 10.54
C GLU A 27 -4.14 15.81 9.99
N GLN A 28 -3.74 16.03 8.70
CA GLN A 28 -2.58 15.36 8.12
C GLN A 28 -1.30 15.62 8.92
N SER A 29 -1.09 16.88 9.35
CA SER A 29 0.11 17.26 10.11
C SER A 29 0.19 16.53 11.45
N ALA A 30 -0.94 16.23 12.07
CA ALA A 30 -1.05 15.53 13.35
C ALA A 30 -0.94 13.99 13.22
N LEU A 31 -1.00 13.45 12.00
CA LEU A 31 -0.89 12.01 11.78
C LEU A 31 0.52 11.50 12.10
N THR A 32 0.58 10.32 12.68
CA THR A 32 1.81 9.53 12.78
C THR A 32 1.84 8.43 11.72
N PRO A 33 3.05 7.96 11.31
CA PRO A 33 3.16 6.84 10.36
C PRO A 33 2.41 5.58 10.81
N ASP A 34 2.42 5.26 12.11
CA ASP A 34 1.71 4.10 12.66
C ASP A 34 0.19 4.24 12.57
N LYS A 35 -0.32 5.44 12.82
CA LYS A 35 -1.75 5.72 12.68
C LYS A 35 -2.20 5.56 11.24
N VAL A 36 -1.42 6.07 10.29
CA VAL A 36 -1.71 5.92 8.87
C VAL A 36 -1.69 4.45 8.45
N LEU A 37 -0.67 3.68 8.88
CA LEU A 37 -0.62 2.24 8.59
C LEU A 37 -1.84 1.51 9.13
N THR A 38 -2.23 1.80 10.38
CA THR A 38 -3.42 1.22 10.99
C THR A 38 -4.67 1.56 10.18
N ASP A 39 -4.86 2.83 9.80
CA ASP A 39 -6.02 3.27 9.01
C ASP A 39 -6.13 2.54 7.67
N LEU A 40 -5.01 2.33 6.98
CA LEU A 40 -4.99 1.58 5.72
C LEU A 40 -5.33 0.11 5.93
N MET A 41 -4.79 -0.52 6.97
CA MET A 41 -5.09 -1.94 7.26
C MET A 41 -6.53 -2.15 7.73
N ASP A 42 -7.09 -1.23 8.51
CA ASP A 42 -8.50 -1.23 8.88
C ASP A 42 -9.40 -1.04 7.63
N GLY A 43 -8.98 -0.18 6.70
CA GLY A 43 -9.63 -0.01 5.40
C GLY A 43 -9.62 -1.31 4.60
N ASN A 44 -8.50 -1.99 4.52
CA ASN A 44 -8.44 -3.29 3.86
C ASN A 44 -9.34 -4.34 4.56
N ALA A 45 -9.43 -4.33 5.87
CA ALA A 45 -10.35 -5.22 6.59
C ALA A 45 -11.81 -4.92 6.24
N ARG A 46 -12.20 -3.65 6.07
CA ARG A 46 -13.55 -3.28 5.60
C ARG A 46 -13.78 -3.72 4.15
N PHE A 47 -12.80 -3.55 3.27
CA PHE A 47 -12.85 -4.03 1.89
C PHE A 47 -13.10 -5.54 1.81
N VAL A 48 -12.30 -6.33 2.54
CA VAL A 48 -12.45 -7.80 2.62
C VAL A 48 -13.83 -8.21 3.16
N ALA A 49 -14.36 -7.45 4.12
CA ALA A 49 -15.68 -7.70 4.69
C ALA A 49 -16.85 -7.23 3.80
N GLY A 50 -16.59 -6.62 2.64
CA GLY A 50 -17.61 -6.02 1.79
C GLY A 50 -18.31 -4.81 2.42
N LYS A 51 -17.65 -4.13 3.37
CA LYS A 51 -18.16 -2.99 4.14
C LYS A 51 -17.40 -1.70 3.82
N ILE A 52 -17.09 -1.48 2.55
CA ILE A 52 -16.47 -0.23 2.10
C ILE A 52 -17.39 0.95 2.40
N GLY A 53 -16.79 2.08 2.79
CA GLY A 53 -17.52 3.31 3.07
C GLY A 53 -18.13 3.94 1.80
N ASP A 54 -19.04 4.89 1.99
CA ASP A 54 -19.50 5.75 0.90
C ASP A 54 -18.34 6.66 0.49
N PRO A 55 -17.87 6.60 -0.76
CA PRO A 55 -16.75 7.42 -1.22
C PRO A 55 -17.09 8.91 -1.32
N GLU A 56 -18.34 9.33 -1.16
CA GLU A 56 -18.81 10.73 -1.31
C GLU A 56 -18.17 11.45 -2.53
N ILE A 57 -18.03 10.74 -3.65
CA ILE A 57 -17.18 11.11 -4.80
C ILE A 57 -17.35 12.59 -5.21
N LYS A 58 -18.61 13.04 -5.41
CA LYS A 58 -18.87 14.40 -5.84
C LYS A 58 -18.38 15.44 -4.84
N LYS A 59 -18.57 15.20 -3.56
CA LYS A 59 -18.14 16.09 -2.48
C LYS A 59 -16.61 16.13 -2.38
N ARG A 60 -15.95 14.97 -2.46
CA ARG A 60 -14.48 14.88 -2.44
C ARG A 60 -13.83 15.55 -3.64
N VAL A 61 -14.38 15.39 -4.86
CA VAL A 61 -13.92 16.11 -6.07
C VAL A 61 -13.94 17.61 -5.83
N THR A 62 -15.05 18.14 -5.30
CA THR A 62 -15.18 19.58 -5.05
C THR A 62 -14.21 20.05 -3.95
N ASN A 63 -14.12 19.32 -2.84
CA ASN A 63 -13.32 19.74 -1.68
C ASN A 63 -11.80 19.61 -1.92
N SER A 64 -11.37 18.71 -2.81
CA SER A 64 -9.95 18.53 -3.12
C SER A 64 -9.42 19.40 -4.25
N ALA A 65 -10.29 20.19 -4.91
CA ALA A 65 -9.91 20.98 -6.08
C ALA A 65 -8.83 22.04 -5.77
N ASP A 66 -8.92 22.69 -4.61
CA ASP A 66 -8.01 23.76 -4.20
C ASP A 66 -6.83 23.28 -3.34
N GLY A 67 -6.77 22.00 -2.98
CA GLY A 67 -5.69 21.42 -2.18
C GLY A 67 -5.91 19.94 -1.84
N GLN A 68 -4.80 19.25 -1.64
CA GLN A 68 -4.82 17.82 -1.28
C GLN A 68 -3.86 17.55 -0.11
N TYR A 69 -4.28 16.67 0.79
CA TYR A 69 -3.53 16.29 1.99
C TYR A 69 -3.48 14.76 2.17
N PRO A 70 -2.93 14.03 1.19
CA PRO A 70 -2.88 12.57 1.23
C PRO A 70 -2.05 12.06 2.40
N LYS A 71 -2.50 10.98 3.03
CA LYS A 71 -1.85 10.37 4.19
C LYS A 71 -0.63 9.53 3.82
N ALA A 72 -0.67 8.91 2.65
CA ALA A 72 0.35 7.97 2.18
C ALA A 72 0.58 8.06 0.68
N ILE A 73 1.71 7.52 0.24
CA ILE A 73 1.94 7.11 -1.14
C ILE A 73 2.06 5.59 -1.22
N VAL A 74 1.36 4.97 -2.17
CA VAL A 74 1.40 3.54 -2.42
C VAL A 74 2.05 3.27 -3.77
N LEU A 75 3.18 2.57 -3.78
CA LEU A 75 3.77 2.00 -4.99
C LEU A 75 3.18 0.62 -5.24
N SER A 76 2.41 0.46 -6.31
CA SER A 76 1.72 -0.78 -6.66
C SER A 76 1.99 -1.22 -8.09
N CYS A 77 1.57 -2.44 -8.42
CA CYS A 77 1.60 -2.94 -9.79
C CYS A 77 0.52 -2.24 -10.65
N VAL A 78 0.75 -2.21 -11.98
CA VAL A 78 -0.26 -1.80 -12.97
C VAL A 78 -1.42 -2.80 -13.13
N ASP A 79 -1.38 -3.94 -12.45
CA ASP A 79 -2.40 -4.99 -12.52
C ASP A 79 -3.80 -4.41 -12.26
N SER A 80 -4.71 -4.61 -13.21
CA SER A 80 -6.07 -4.03 -13.17
C SER A 80 -6.94 -4.55 -12.02
N ARG A 81 -6.53 -5.65 -11.39
CA ARG A 81 -7.23 -6.27 -10.25
C ARG A 81 -6.82 -5.68 -8.90
N VAL A 82 -5.89 -4.70 -8.89
CA VAL A 82 -5.39 -4.03 -7.68
C VAL A 82 -5.77 -2.55 -7.70
N PRO A 83 -7.05 -2.19 -7.53
CA PRO A 83 -7.49 -0.80 -7.41
C PRO A 83 -7.13 -0.28 -6.01
N VAL A 84 -5.98 0.36 -5.87
CA VAL A 84 -5.33 0.67 -4.59
C VAL A 84 -6.25 1.40 -3.62
N GLU A 85 -6.92 2.45 -4.07
CA GLU A 85 -7.82 3.26 -3.24
C GLU A 85 -8.97 2.41 -2.69
N MET A 86 -9.57 1.55 -3.54
CA MET A 86 -10.64 0.66 -3.11
C MET A 86 -10.16 -0.43 -2.14
N VAL A 87 -8.96 -0.99 -2.40
CA VAL A 87 -8.38 -2.06 -1.57
C VAL A 87 -8.12 -1.58 -0.15
N PHE A 88 -7.77 -0.30 0.00
CA PHE A 88 -7.58 0.33 1.31
C PHE A 88 -8.80 1.10 1.81
N ASP A 89 -9.93 1.04 1.11
CA ASP A 89 -11.16 1.80 1.43
C ASP A 89 -10.86 3.29 1.67
N GLN A 90 -10.17 3.91 0.71
CA GLN A 90 -9.78 5.32 0.74
C GLN A 90 -10.50 6.09 -0.36
N GLY A 91 -10.79 7.35 -0.12
CA GLY A 91 -11.45 8.21 -1.07
C GLY A 91 -10.51 9.10 -1.87
N ILE A 92 -11.09 9.87 -2.81
CA ILE A 92 -10.35 10.86 -3.60
C ILE A 92 -9.61 11.84 -2.66
N GLY A 93 -8.30 12.01 -2.89
CA GLY A 93 -7.44 12.90 -2.14
C GLY A 93 -6.79 12.30 -0.89
N ASP A 94 -7.09 11.04 -0.53
CA ASP A 94 -6.53 10.39 0.65
C ASP A 94 -5.16 9.72 0.41
N LEU A 95 -4.89 9.29 -0.84
CA LEU A 95 -3.64 8.61 -1.22
C LEU A 95 -3.03 9.22 -2.48
N PHE A 96 -1.70 9.25 -2.53
CA PHE A 96 -0.96 9.20 -3.79
C PHE A 96 -0.80 7.74 -4.23
N VAL A 97 -0.92 7.48 -5.53
CA VAL A 97 -0.75 6.14 -6.08
C VAL A 97 0.23 6.16 -7.24
N ALA A 98 1.35 5.50 -7.08
CA ALA A 98 2.34 5.26 -8.10
C ALA A 98 2.20 3.81 -8.60
N ARG A 99 2.21 3.56 -9.92
CA ARG A 99 1.99 2.23 -10.48
C ARG A 99 2.98 1.91 -11.58
N VAL A 100 3.63 0.77 -11.44
CA VAL A 100 4.52 0.19 -12.47
C VAL A 100 4.43 -1.34 -12.39
N ALA A 101 4.57 -2.04 -13.53
CA ALA A 101 4.49 -3.50 -13.53
C ALA A 101 5.54 -4.09 -12.58
N GLY A 102 5.09 -4.95 -11.64
CA GLY A 102 5.95 -5.55 -10.62
C GLY A 102 6.33 -4.63 -9.47
N ASN A 103 5.69 -3.47 -9.31
CA ASN A 103 5.88 -2.53 -8.17
C ASN A 103 7.37 -2.25 -7.85
N VAL A 104 8.23 -2.20 -8.86
CA VAL A 104 9.66 -1.85 -8.74
C VAL A 104 9.83 -0.33 -8.63
N GLU A 105 10.92 0.11 -8.00
CA GLU A 105 11.28 1.51 -8.00
C GLU A 105 12.06 1.91 -9.26
N ASP A 106 12.10 3.19 -9.54
CA ASP A 106 13.00 3.87 -10.47
C ASP A 106 13.08 5.36 -10.09
N GLN A 107 13.89 6.12 -10.81
CA GLN A 107 14.11 7.53 -10.52
C GLN A 107 12.81 8.35 -10.48
N ASP A 108 11.86 8.08 -11.38
CA ASP A 108 10.60 8.81 -11.43
C ASP A 108 9.68 8.43 -10.26
N GLN A 109 9.68 7.13 -9.88
CA GLN A 109 8.94 6.66 -8.70
C GLN A 109 9.53 7.23 -7.40
N LEU A 110 10.87 7.25 -7.27
CA LEU A 110 11.56 7.83 -6.13
C LEU A 110 11.25 9.33 -6.01
N GLY A 111 11.38 10.09 -7.10
CA GLY A 111 11.02 11.51 -7.11
C GLY A 111 9.56 11.77 -6.72
N SER A 112 8.64 10.90 -7.15
CA SER A 112 7.23 10.97 -6.77
C SER A 112 7.01 10.68 -5.28
N MET A 113 7.76 9.74 -4.69
CA MET A 113 7.70 9.45 -3.25
C MET A 113 8.29 10.59 -2.43
N GLU A 114 9.39 11.20 -2.86
CA GLU A 114 9.99 12.38 -2.23
C GLU A 114 9.02 13.57 -2.26
N PHE A 115 8.39 13.83 -3.41
CA PHE A 115 7.34 14.83 -3.52
C PHE A 115 6.20 14.56 -2.53
N ALA A 116 5.67 13.34 -2.53
CA ALA A 116 4.53 12.96 -1.70
C ALA A 116 4.83 13.12 -0.20
N THR A 117 6.05 12.75 0.24
CA THR A 117 6.43 12.77 1.65
C THR A 117 7.00 14.10 2.10
N LYS A 118 8.05 14.59 1.42
CA LYS A 118 8.79 15.78 1.85
C LYS A 118 8.03 17.08 1.60
N LEU A 119 7.32 17.17 0.47
CA LEU A 119 6.62 18.39 0.07
C LEU A 119 5.13 18.36 0.41
N ALA A 120 4.45 17.24 0.15
CA ALA A 120 3.01 17.11 0.37
C ALA A 120 2.64 16.53 1.74
N GLY A 121 3.59 16.09 2.57
CA GLY A 121 3.37 15.74 3.98
C GLY A 121 2.83 14.35 4.25
N ALA A 122 2.80 13.44 3.27
CA ALA A 122 2.43 12.04 3.48
C ALA A 122 3.37 11.37 4.50
N LYS A 123 2.81 10.49 5.34
CA LYS A 123 3.51 9.87 6.48
C LYS A 123 3.96 8.44 6.20
N LEU A 124 3.51 7.85 5.10
CA LEU A 124 3.76 6.44 4.80
C LEU A 124 4.10 6.24 3.32
N VAL A 125 5.16 5.49 3.06
CA VAL A 125 5.45 4.88 1.76
C VAL A 125 5.08 3.40 1.87
N PHE A 126 4.12 2.94 1.07
CA PHE A 126 3.66 1.56 1.09
C PHE A 126 4.00 0.87 -0.22
N VAL A 127 4.84 -0.17 -0.21
CA VAL A 127 5.13 -1.01 -1.36
C VAL A 127 4.13 -2.17 -1.38
N LEU A 128 3.21 -2.17 -2.33
CA LEU A 128 2.12 -3.14 -2.45
C LEU A 128 2.37 -4.09 -3.62
N GLY A 129 2.90 -5.28 -3.30
CA GLY A 129 2.93 -6.42 -4.22
C GLY A 129 1.58 -7.16 -4.23
N HIS A 130 1.43 -8.12 -5.15
CA HIS A 130 0.22 -8.95 -5.19
C HIS A 130 0.51 -10.37 -5.67
N SER A 131 -0.34 -11.32 -5.25
CA SER A 131 -0.24 -12.72 -5.68
C SER A 131 -0.38 -12.86 -7.19
N ALA A 132 0.27 -13.85 -7.77
CA ALA A 132 0.19 -14.20 -9.20
C ALA A 132 0.56 -13.06 -10.17
N CYS A 133 1.47 -12.14 -9.77
CA CYS A 133 1.90 -10.99 -10.57
C CYS A 133 2.52 -11.42 -11.91
N GLY A 134 1.98 -10.86 -13.01
CA GLY A 134 2.45 -11.17 -14.37
C GLY A 134 3.91 -10.75 -14.64
N ALA A 135 4.33 -9.60 -14.13
CA ALA A 135 5.71 -9.14 -14.26
C ALA A 135 6.71 -10.04 -13.51
N ILE A 136 6.34 -10.48 -12.29
CA ILE A 136 7.15 -11.45 -11.54
C ILE A 136 7.28 -12.77 -12.31
N LYS A 137 6.17 -13.30 -12.85
CA LYS A 137 6.19 -14.51 -13.70
C LYS A 137 7.09 -14.32 -14.91
N GLY A 138 6.97 -13.18 -15.60
CA GLY A 138 7.85 -12.87 -16.74
C GLY A 138 9.33 -12.81 -16.37
N ALA A 139 9.66 -12.25 -15.18
CA ALA A 139 11.03 -12.22 -14.68
C ALA A 139 11.56 -13.63 -14.34
N CYS A 140 10.73 -14.50 -13.73
CA CYS A 140 11.05 -15.90 -13.45
C CYS A 140 11.37 -16.68 -14.74
N ASP A 141 10.62 -16.42 -15.82
CA ASP A 141 10.80 -17.09 -17.13
C ASP A 141 11.82 -16.39 -18.02
N ARG A 142 12.44 -15.30 -17.57
CA ARG A 142 13.38 -14.48 -18.36
C ARG A 142 12.78 -14.00 -19.69
N ALA A 143 11.49 -13.63 -19.65
CA ALA A 143 10.77 -13.17 -20.84
C ALA A 143 11.42 -11.90 -21.45
N GLU A 144 11.40 -11.81 -22.77
CA GLU A 144 11.95 -10.70 -23.53
C GLU A 144 10.89 -10.09 -24.45
N LEU A 145 10.63 -8.80 -24.31
CA LEU A 145 9.70 -8.05 -25.16
C LEU A 145 9.98 -6.55 -25.06
N GLY A 146 10.62 -5.97 -26.06
CA GLY A 146 10.82 -4.52 -26.13
C GLY A 146 11.26 -3.89 -24.81
N ASN A 147 10.59 -2.83 -24.39
CA ASN A 147 10.86 -2.15 -23.11
C ASN A 147 10.55 -2.99 -21.86
N LEU A 148 9.70 -4.01 -21.98
CA LEU A 148 9.41 -4.92 -20.88
C LEU A 148 10.66 -5.67 -20.42
N THR A 149 11.56 -6.02 -21.33
CA THR A 149 12.84 -6.67 -21.01
C THR A 149 13.63 -5.87 -19.96
N GLY A 150 13.77 -4.55 -20.17
CA GLY A 150 14.46 -3.65 -19.24
C GLY A 150 13.75 -3.56 -17.88
N LEU A 151 12.42 -3.52 -17.88
CA LEU A 151 11.64 -3.52 -16.65
C LEU A 151 11.83 -4.83 -15.85
N LEU A 152 11.76 -5.98 -16.51
CA LEU A 152 11.92 -7.28 -15.85
C LEU A 152 13.34 -7.49 -15.28
N THR A 153 14.36 -6.83 -15.81
CA THR A 153 15.71 -6.90 -15.23
C THR A 153 15.79 -6.30 -13.84
N LYS A 154 14.92 -5.34 -13.49
CA LYS A 154 14.83 -4.78 -12.12
C LYS A 154 14.28 -5.78 -11.11
N ILE A 155 13.48 -6.75 -11.56
CA ILE A 155 12.89 -7.82 -10.72
C ILE A 155 13.86 -9.01 -10.54
N ARG A 156 14.78 -9.22 -11.48
CA ARG A 156 15.70 -10.37 -11.47
C ARG A 156 16.48 -10.55 -10.17
N PRO A 157 17.00 -9.51 -9.51
CA PRO A 157 17.68 -9.69 -8.24
C PRO A 157 16.80 -10.40 -7.20
N ALA A 158 15.51 -10.07 -7.14
CA ALA A 158 14.56 -10.77 -6.27
C ALA A 158 14.33 -12.23 -6.69
N VAL A 159 14.27 -12.51 -8.01
CA VAL A 159 14.22 -13.90 -8.50
C VAL A 159 15.44 -14.69 -8.05
N ASP A 160 16.64 -14.12 -8.22
CA ASP A 160 17.90 -14.79 -7.94
C ASP A 160 18.11 -15.03 -6.43
N ALA A 161 17.64 -14.12 -5.59
CA ALA A 161 17.76 -14.18 -4.13
C ALA A 161 16.87 -15.24 -3.46
N VAL A 162 15.84 -15.76 -4.13
CA VAL A 162 14.98 -16.80 -3.55
C VAL A 162 15.71 -18.15 -3.57
N GLU A 163 15.92 -18.73 -2.39
CA GLU A 163 16.56 -20.01 -2.19
C GLU A 163 15.56 -21.16 -1.97
N GLY A 164 16.04 -22.40 -1.91
CA GLY A 164 15.26 -23.60 -1.58
C GLY A 164 14.53 -24.24 -2.76
N PHE A 165 14.77 -23.78 -3.99
CA PHE A 165 14.19 -24.34 -5.22
C PHE A 165 15.29 -24.82 -6.17
N LYS A 166 15.11 -26.01 -6.73
CA LYS A 166 15.99 -26.54 -7.78
C LYS A 166 15.86 -25.72 -9.08
N PRO A 167 16.86 -25.71 -9.96
CA PRO A 167 16.83 -24.94 -11.22
C PRO A 167 15.54 -25.15 -12.04
N GLU A 168 15.08 -26.39 -12.19
CA GLU A 168 13.88 -26.75 -12.94
C GLU A 168 12.57 -26.28 -12.28
N GLN A 169 12.60 -25.88 -11.00
CA GLN A 169 11.46 -25.36 -10.25
C GLN A 169 11.39 -23.82 -10.26
N ARG A 170 12.42 -23.13 -10.79
CA ARG A 170 12.55 -21.67 -10.75
C ARG A 170 11.94 -21.02 -11.98
N ASN A 171 10.63 -21.23 -12.19
CA ASN A 171 9.87 -20.71 -13.33
C ASN A 171 8.45 -20.35 -12.93
N SER A 172 7.70 -19.71 -13.82
CA SER A 172 6.33 -19.20 -13.59
C SER A 172 5.29 -20.29 -13.36
N ALA A 173 5.54 -21.53 -13.77
CA ALA A 173 4.63 -22.66 -13.54
C ALA A 173 4.63 -23.11 -12.06
N ASN A 174 5.72 -22.85 -11.34
CA ASN A 174 5.81 -23.15 -9.92
C ASN A 174 5.24 -22.00 -9.08
N LYS A 175 3.98 -22.14 -8.67
CA LYS A 175 3.26 -21.11 -7.89
C LYS A 175 4.00 -20.77 -6.58
N ALA A 176 4.52 -21.76 -5.86
CA ALA A 176 5.23 -21.54 -4.58
C ALA A 176 6.52 -20.72 -4.80
N PHE A 177 7.24 -20.96 -5.89
CA PHE A 177 8.39 -20.14 -6.26
C PHE A 177 7.97 -18.69 -6.58
N VAL A 178 6.95 -18.51 -7.43
CA VAL A 178 6.44 -17.17 -7.79
C VAL A 178 6.00 -16.39 -6.55
N GLU A 179 5.31 -17.02 -5.59
CA GLU A 179 4.89 -16.38 -4.34
C GLU A 179 6.09 -15.91 -3.51
N LYS A 180 7.15 -16.72 -3.43
CA LYS A 180 8.39 -16.32 -2.75
C LYS A 180 9.10 -15.17 -3.47
N VAL A 181 9.10 -15.16 -4.80
CA VAL A 181 9.67 -14.05 -5.56
C VAL A 181 8.84 -12.78 -5.39
N VAL A 182 7.51 -12.86 -5.33
CA VAL A 182 6.64 -11.70 -5.00
C VAL A 182 7.03 -11.10 -3.66
N GLU A 183 7.19 -11.93 -2.62
CA GLU A 183 7.60 -11.49 -1.29
C GLU A 183 8.99 -10.82 -1.33
N GLN A 184 9.95 -11.49 -1.96
CA GLN A 184 11.32 -10.98 -2.07
C GLN A 184 11.39 -9.68 -2.86
N ASN A 185 10.61 -9.54 -3.93
CA ASN A 185 10.58 -8.33 -4.74
C ASN A 185 10.03 -7.12 -3.94
N VAL A 186 9.02 -7.31 -3.11
CA VAL A 186 8.55 -6.23 -2.23
C VAL A 186 9.63 -5.82 -1.22
N ARG A 187 10.35 -6.78 -0.62
CA ARG A 187 11.46 -6.51 0.29
C ARG A 187 12.59 -5.76 -0.41
N GLN A 188 13.00 -6.24 -1.58
CA GLN A 188 14.04 -5.63 -2.39
C GLN A 188 13.66 -4.19 -2.74
N THR A 189 12.43 -3.95 -3.22
CA THR A 189 11.97 -2.60 -3.55
C THR A 189 12.02 -1.66 -2.33
N MET A 190 11.65 -2.13 -1.13
CA MET A 190 11.79 -1.31 0.09
C MET A 190 13.25 -0.99 0.42
N GLU A 191 14.16 -1.95 0.21
CA GLU A 191 15.59 -1.75 0.41
C GLU A 191 16.17 -0.77 -0.61
N ASP A 192 15.80 -0.92 -1.88
CA ASP A 192 16.24 -0.05 -2.97
C ASP A 192 15.75 1.39 -2.76
N ILE A 193 14.49 1.60 -2.33
CA ILE A 193 13.96 2.93 -1.96
C ILE A 193 14.84 3.58 -0.88
N ARG A 194 15.25 2.83 0.16
CA ARG A 194 16.12 3.36 1.24
C ARG A 194 17.53 3.68 0.77
N LYS A 195 18.05 2.85 -0.12
CA LYS A 195 19.41 2.96 -0.65
C LYS A 195 19.52 4.11 -1.67
N ASP A 196 18.54 4.21 -2.56
CA ASP A 196 18.63 5.07 -3.73
C ASP A 196 17.95 6.44 -3.53
N SER A 197 17.21 6.65 -2.40
CA SER A 197 16.74 7.95 -1.97
C SER A 197 17.26 8.32 -0.58
N GLN A 198 18.25 9.20 -0.53
CA GLN A 198 18.75 9.77 0.73
C GLN A 198 17.62 10.51 1.48
N VAL A 199 16.75 11.23 0.76
CA VAL A 199 15.64 12.00 1.35
C VAL A 199 14.70 11.08 2.13
N LEU A 200 14.26 9.97 1.52
CA LEU A 200 13.33 9.03 2.14
C LEU A 200 14.00 8.27 3.30
N SER A 201 15.27 7.89 3.13
CA SER A 201 16.06 7.24 4.18
C SER A 201 16.21 8.11 5.44
N GLU A 202 16.54 9.39 5.28
CA GLU A 202 16.64 10.35 6.39
C GLU A 202 15.29 10.60 7.07
N MET A 203 14.20 10.69 6.29
CA MET A 203 12.86 10.87 6.84
C MET A 203 12.38 9.64 7.61
N GLU A 204 12.71 8.43 7.15
CA GLU A 204 12.42 7.20 7.90
C GLU A 204 13.26 7.10 9.17
N ALA A 205 14.55 7.38 9.10
CA ALA A 205 15.46 7.38 10.26
C ALA A 205 15.04 8.37 11.35
N SER A 206 14.47 9.51 10.96
CA SER A 206 13.93 10.51 11.91
C SER A 206 12.53 10.15 12.45
N GLY A 207 11.90 9.07 11.97
CA GLY A 207 10.55 8.69 12.33
C GLY A 207 9.44 9.57 11.72
N THR A 208 9.79 10.46 10.79
CA THR A 208 8.82 11.32 10.10
C THR A 208 7.92 10.53 9.17
N ILE A 209 8.45 9.50 8.54
CA ILE A 209 7.72 8.53 7.71
C ILE A 209 8.05 7.10 8.12
N LYS A 210 7.29 6.14 7.58
CA LYS A 210 7.65 4.72 7.50
C LYS A 210 7.63 4.23 6.07
N ILE A 211 8.53 3.30 5.74
CA ILE A 211 8.53 2.54 4.50
C ILE A 211 8.13 1.11 4.85
N VAL A 212 6.98 0.67 4.38
CA VAL A 212 6.42 -0.65 4.68
C VAL A 212 6.05 -1.40 3.41
N GLY A 213 5.98 -2.72 3.50
CA GLY A 213 5.58 -3.57 2.38
C GLY A 213 4.47 -4.53 2.77
N GLY A 214 3.66 -4.89 1.79
CA GLY A 214 2.62 -5.90 1.94
C GLY A 214 2.28 -6.57 0.62
N ILE A 215 1.58 -7.69 0.73
CA ILE A 215 1.14 -8.49 -0.40
C ILE A 215 -0.37 -8.57 -0.40
N TYR A 216 -0.99 -8.11 -1.48
CA TYR A 216 -2.41 -8.24 -1.76
C TYR A 216 -2.70 -9.60 -2.39
N ASP A 217 -3.55 -10.37 -1.77
CA ASP A 217 -4.03 -11.65 -2.29
C ASP A 217 -5.23 -11.43 -3.22
N LEU A 218 -5.08 -11.79 -4.49
CA LEU A 218 -6.10 -11.61 -5.52
C LEU A 218 -7.36 -12.46 -5.34
N HIS A 219 -7.31 -13.50 -4.50
CA HIS A 219 -8.47 -14.38 -4.25
C HIS A 219 -9.31 -13.87 -3.07
N THR A 220 -8.66 -13.32 -2.06
CA THR A 220 -9.32 -12.93 -0.80
C THR A 220 -9.48 -11.43 -0.64
N GLY A 221 -8.74 -10.63 -1.40
CA GLY A 221 -8.67 -9.18 -1.22
C GLY A 221 -7.88 -8.74 0.01
N LYS A 222 -7.28 -9.67 0.76
CA LYS A 222 -6.56 -9.38 2.00
C LYS A 222 -5.12 -8.94 1.71
N ILE A 223 -4.66 -7.93 2.44
CA ILE A 223 -3.26 -7.53 2.49
C ILE A 223 -2.59 -8.16 3.72
N THR A 224 -1.43 -8.78 3.48
CA THR A 224 -0.54 -9.28 4.55
C THR A 224 0.72 -8.43 4.58
N LEU A 225 0.98 -7.77 5.72
CA LEU A 225 2.20 -6.99 5.91
C LEU A 225 3.42 -7.91 5.98
N LEU A 226 4.51 -7.46 5.36
CA LEU A 226 5.82 -8.09 5.51
C LEU A 226 6.51 -7.53 6.77
N LYS A 227 7.10 -8.43 7.52
CA LYS A 227 7.89 -8.09 8.73
C LYS A 227 9.31 -7.79 8.33
#